data_ec1e5ae74d10ebb98fbf07af6a64984a
#
_entry.id   ec1e5ae74d10ebb98fbf07af6a64984a
#
_cell.length_a   1.000
_cell.length_b   1.000
_cell.length_c   1.000
_cell.angle_alpha   90.00
_cell.angle_beta   90.00
_cell.angle_gamma   90.00
#
_symmetry.space_group_name_H-M   'P 1'
#
loop_
_entity.id
_entity.type
_entity.pdbx_description
1 polymer ?
#
loop_
_entity_poly.entity_id
_entity_poly.type
_entity_poly.pdbx_seq_one_letter_code
_entity_poly.pdbx_strand_id
1 'polypeptide(L)'
;MSLTIATSVVAFSIVILLLVFILLFAQSKLVQSGDVNIVVNGDTDNPIITSAGSTLLSTLSAQKMFLPSACGGGGTCAMCKCTVSEGGGDVLPTEVGHLSRTEKADNVRLSCQVKVKQDMKIEIPEEIFGIKKWECEVVSNYNVSTFIKEFVVKLPPGETLNFESGGYIQIDVPETEIDFKNMDITPHPDLGHK
;
A
#
# COMPACT_ATOMS: atom_id res chain seq x y z
N MET A 1 7.66 54.31 14.48
CA MET A 1 7.17 53.36 13.47
C MET A 1 8.05 52.11 13.36
N SER A 2 9.37 52.22 13.38
CA SER A 2 10.26 51.04 13.31
C SER A 2 10.22 50.14 14.54
N LEU A 3 10.08 50.72 15.75
CA LEU A 3 10.03 49.93 16.98
C LEU A 3 8.76 49.08 17.09
N THR A 4 7.62 49.62 16.69
CA THR A 4 6.34 48.86 16.70
C THR A 4 6.33 47.71 15.68
N ILE A 5 6.95 47.90 14.53
CA ILE A 5 7.11 46.84 13.53
C ILE A 5 8.03 45.74 14.08
N ALA A 6 9.16 46.13 14.67
CA ALA A 6 10.09 45.18 15.25
C ALA A 6 9.46 44.34 16.38
N THR A 7 8.73 44.98 17.29
CA THR A 7 8.02 44.30 18.38
C THR A 7 6.94 43.33 17.86
N SER A 8 6.19 43.73 16.81
CA SER A 8 5.18 42.88 16.20
C SER A 8 5.79 41.64 15.54
N VAL A 9 6.90 41.79 14.81
CA VAL A 9 7.61 40.68 14.17
C VAL A 9 8.15 39.71 15.23
N VAL A 10 8.75 40.24 16.30
CA VAL A 10 9.28 39.40 17.39
C VAL A 10 8.14 38.65 18.08
N ALA A 11 7.04 39.31 18.41
CA ALA A 11 5.88 38.69 19.05
C ALA A 11 5.30 37.58 18.16
N PHE A 12 5.14 37.81 16.85
CA PHE A 12 4.65 36.83 15.90
C PHE A 12 5.58 35.63 15.77
N SER A 13 6.90 35.90 15.70
CA SER A 13 7.89 34.83 15.64
C SER A 13 7.87 33.95 16.90
N ILE A 14 7.73 34.53 18.09
CA ILE A 14 7.62 33.78 19.34
C ILE A 14 6.38 32.89 19.34
N VAL A 15 5.23 33.42 18.90
CA VAL A 15 3.99 32.63 18.83
C VAL A 15 4.16 31.42 17.88
N ILE A 16 4.74 31.64 16.70
CA ILE A 16 4.98 30.54 15.74
C ILE A 16 5.93 29.48 16.34
N LEU A 17 7.05 29.91 16.93
CA LEU A 17 8.01 28.98 17.53
C LEU A 17 7.37 28.18 18.67
N LEU A 18 6.52 28.79 19.47
CA LEU A 18 5.81 28.13 20.55
C LEU A 18 4.82 27.10 20.01
N LEU A 19 4.06 27.45 18.97
CA LEU A 19 3.17 26.49 18.31
C LEU A 19 3.93 25.30 17.70
N VAL A 20 5.03 25.57 17.01
CA VAL A 20 5.88 24.50 16.44
C VAL A 20 6.44 23.62 17.56
N PHE A 21 6.90 24.20 18.65
CA PHE A 21 7.40 23.46 19.80
C PHE A 21 6.31 22.57 20.42
N ILE A 22 5.10 23.10 20.62
CA ILE A 22 3.95 22.32 21.13
C ILE A 22 3.64 21.16 20.18
N LEU A 23 3.62 21.39 18.87
CA LEU A 23 3.33 20.35 17.87
C LEU A 23 4.42 19.27 17.90
N LEU A 24 5.69 19.62 17.91
CA LEU A 24 6.78 18.66 17.97
C LEU A 24 6.78 17.87 19.29
N PHE A 25 6.48 18.55 20.41
CA PHE A 25 6.34 17.90 21.70
C PHE A 25 5.16 16.92 21.72
N ALA A 26 4.01 17.34 21.21
CA ALA A 26 2.83 16.46 21.08
C ALA A 26 3.14 15.26 20.18
N GLN A 27 3.78 15.50 19.02
CA GLN A 27 4.19 14.44 18.11
C GLN A 27 5.13 13.44 18.80
N SER A 28 6.13 13.90 19.56
CA SER A 28 7.08 13.02 20.24
C SER A 28 6.43 12.15 21.34
N LYS A 29 5.28 12.56 21.87
CA LYS A 29 4.53 11.82 22.91
C LYS A 29 3.40 10.96 22.35
N LEU A 30 2.78 11.37 21.24
CA LEU A 30 1.60 10.72 20.67
C LEU A 30 1.95 9.75 19.55
N VAL A 31 3.05 9.98 18.82
CA VAL A 31 3.52 9.06 17.79
C VAL A 31 4.41 8.02 18.47
N GLN A 32 3.94 6.79 18.52
CA GLN A 32 4.77 5.67 18.95
C GLN A 32 5.90 5.49 17.92
N SER A 33 7.11 5.81 18.35
CA SER A 33 8.34 5.57 17.58
C SER A 33 9.04 4.37 18.22
N GLY A 34 9.02 3.23 17.54
CA GLY A 34 9.66 2.02 18.04
C GLY A 34 9.45 0.86 17.09
N ASP A 35 10.16 -0.20 17.35
CA ASP A 35 9.95 -1.46 16.66
C ASP A 35 8.69 -2.13 17.18
N VAL A 36 7.92 -2.67 16.27
CA VAL A 36 6.63 -3.34 16.49
C VAL A 36 6.77 -4.78 16.01
N ASN A 37 6.21 -5.71 16.78
CA ASN A 37 6.20 -7.12 16.45
C ASN A 37 4.85 -7.49 15.83
N ILE A 38 4.88 -8.10 14.64
CA ILE A 38 3.67 -8.62 13.99
C ILE A 38 3.78 -10.14 13.94
N VAL A 39 2.90 -10.81 14.64
CA VAL A 39 2.76 -12.26 14.64
C VAL A 39 1.78 -12.64 13.52
N VAL A 40 2.22 -13.45 12.58
CA VAL A 40 1.44 -13.91 11.42
C VAL A 40 1.04 -15.36 11.62
N ASN A 41 -0.25 -15.66 11.49
CA ASN A 41 -0.80 -17.02 11.58
C ASN A 41 -0.36 -17.79 12.83
N GLY A 42 -0.16 -17.08 13.94
CA GLY A 42 0.22 -17.67 15.22
C GLY A 42 1.70 -18.04 15.35
N ASP A 43 2.55 -17.73 14.37
CA ASP A 43 4.01 -17.95 14.47
C ASP A 43 4.64 -16.91 15.42
N THR A 44 4.67 -17.26 16.69
CA THR A 44 5.28 -16.43 17.73
C THR A 44 6.80 -16.51 17.77
N ASP A 45 7.37 -17.53 17.12
CA ASP A 45 8.81 -17.78 17.16
C ASP A 45 9.54 -16.88 16.15
N ASN A 46 8.83 -16.47 15.07
CA ASN A 46 9.38 -15.63 14.01
C ASN A 46 8.52 -14.37 13.76
N PRO A 47 8.34 -13.47 14.72
CA PRO A 47 7.56 -12.26 14.50
C PRO A 47 8.25 -11.33 13.50
N ILE A 48 7.46 -10.65 12.69
CA ILE A 48 7.96 -9.58 11.82
C ILE A 48 8.27 -8.36 12.68
N ILE A 49 9.54 -7.96 12.72
CA ILE A 49 9.96 -6.74 13.41
C ILE A 49 10.00 -5.59 12.40
N THR A 50 9.24 -4.53 12.66
CA THR A 50 9.14 -3.37 11.76
C THR A 50 8.96 -2.09 12.54
N SER A 51 9.30 -0.96 11.90
CA SER A 51 9.06 0.36 12.50
C SER A 51 7.59 0.74 12.37
N ALA A 52 7.04 1.38 13.41
CA ALA A 52 5.70 1.90 13.41
C ALA A 52 5.49 2.99 12.34
N GLY A 53 4.26 3.11 11.83
CA GLY A 53 3.83 4.20 10.95
C GLY A 53 3.39 3.79 9.54
N SER A 54 3.92 2.70 8.99
CA SER A 54 3.53 2.15 7.68
C SER A 54 2.15 1.50 7.71
N THR A 55 1.57 1.23 6.53
CA THR A 55 0.38 0.38 6.45
C THR A 55 0.77 -1.08 6.61
N LEU A 56 -0.17 -1.88 7.14
CA LEU A 56 0.05 -3.32 7.27
C LEU A 56 0.35 -3.97 5.90
N LEU A 57 -0.37 -3.56 4.84
CA LEU A 57 -0.13 -4.03 3.47
C LEU A 57 1.32 -3.77 3.02
N SER A 58 1.81 -2.55 3.22
CA SER A 58 3.19 -2.17 2.85
C SER A 58 4.23 -2.95 3.66
N THR A 59 3.98 -3.14 4.95
CA THR A 59 4.86 -3.91 5.83
C THR A 59 4.95 -5.38 5.40
N LEU A 60 3.81 -6.01 5.12
CA LEU A 60 3.77 -7.40 4.65
C LEU A 60 4.45 -7.55 3.29
N SER A 61 4.23 -6.61 2.37
CA SER A 61 4.90 -6.60 1.07
C SER A 61 6.44 -6.52 1.20
N ALA A 62 6.95 -5.72 2.13
CA ALA A 62 8.39 -5.64 2.40
C ALA A 62 8.97 -6.98 2.89
N GLN A 63 8.14 -7.81 3.52
CA GLN A 63 8.48 -9.17 3.96
C GLN A 63 8.15 -10.26 2.92
N LYS A 64 7.90 -9.86 1.67
CA LYS A 64 7.53 -10.75 0.55
C LYS A 64 6.20 -11.50 0.74
N MET A 65 5.33 -11.01 1.60
CA MET A 65 3.96 -11.49 1.77
C MET A 65 3.02 -10.55 1.00
N PHE A 66 2.58 -10.98 -0.17
CA PHE A 66 1.85 -10.13 -1.12
C PHE A 66 0.35 -10.37 -1.02
N LEU A 67 -0.37 -9.55 -0.25
CA LEU A 67 -1.82 -9.56 -0.26
C LEU A 67 -2.35 -8.94 -1.57
N PRO A 68 -3.42 -9.50 -2.15
CA PRO A 68 -4.04 -8.95 -3.34
C PRO A 68 -4.46 -7.50 -3.12
N SER A 69 -4.11 -6.61 -4.04
CA SER A 69 -4.46 -5.19 -3.93
C SER A 69 -4.56 -4.54 -5.32
N ALA A 70 -5.67 -4.78 -6.02
CA ALA A 70 -5.90 -4.22 -7.34
C ALA A 70 -5.93 -2.68 -7.39
N CYS A 71 -6.23 -2.03 -6.25
CA CYS A 71 -6.23 -0.55 -6.15
C CYS A 71 -4.87 0.04 -5.70
N GLY A 72 -3.81 -0.78 -5.60
CA GLY A 72 -2.51 -0.31 -5.13
C GLY A 72 -2.50 0.24 -3.69
N GLY A 73 -3.42 -0.22 -2.84
CA GLY A 73 -3.52 0.26 -1.45
C GLY A 73 -4.47 1.43 -1.24
N GLY A 74 -5.23 1.84 -2.27
CA GLY A 74 -6.17 2.97 -2.20
C GLY A 74 -7.46 2.71 -1.39
N GLY A 75 -7.68 1.50 -0.88
CA GLY A 75 -8.83 1.17 -0.02
C GLY A 75 -10.14 0.94 -0.77
N THR A 76 -10.13 0.81 -2.10
CA THR A 76 -11.36 0.77 -2.92
C THR A 76 -11.72 -0.61 -3.43
N CYS A 77 -10.76 -1.54 -3.58
CA CYS A 77 -11.02 -2.86 -4.15
C CYS A 77 -11.40 -3.93 -3.12
N ALA A 78 -11.18 -3.68 -1.84
CA ALA A 78 -11.43 -4.59 -0.72
C ALA A 78 -10.78 -5.99 -0.83
N MET A 79 -9.72 -6.13 -1.63
CA MET A 79 -9.07 -7.41 -1.87
C MET A 79 -8.01 -7.75 -0.81
N CYS A 80 -7.43 -6.73 -0.17
CA CYS A 80 -6.37 -6.87 0.83
C CYS A 80 -6.90 -7.20 2.24
N LYS A 81 -7.95 -8.02 2.32
CA LYS A 81 -8.54 -8.43 3.60
C LYS A 81 -7.62 -9.36 4.35
N CYS A 82 -7.51 -9.15 5.65
CA CYS A 82 -6.87 -10.05 6.60
C CYS A 82 -7.58 -9.93 7.94
N THR A 83 -7.50 -10.97 8.76
CA THR A 83 -8.00 -10.91 10.14
C THR A 83 -6.94 -10.28 11.02
N VAL A 84 -7.31 -9.29 11.82
CA VAL A 84 -6.41 -8.63 12.77
C VAL A 84 -6.98 -8.83 14.16
N SER A 85 -6.50 -9.87 14.85
CA SER A 85 -7.01 -10.26 16.16
C SER A 85 -6.55 -9.33 17.26
N GLU A 86 -5.35 -8.77 17.17
CA GLU A 86 -4.81 -7.80 18.13
C GLU A 86 -4.07 -6.67 17.41
N GLY A 87 -4.13 -5.47 17.97
CA GLY A 87 -3.33 -4.33 17.52
C GLY A 87 -3.90 -3.52 16.35
N GLY A 88 -5.01 -3.94 15.75
CA GLY A 88 -5.61 -3.30 14.58
C GLY A 88 -6.41 -2.03 14.86
N GLY A 89 -6.75 -1.77 16.12
CA GLY A 89 -7.66 -0.68 16.49
C GLY A 89 -9.09 -0.88 15.95
N ASP A 90 -9.92 0.15 16.04
CA ASP A 90 -11.29 0.10 15.56
C ASP A 90 -11.38 0.11 14.03
N VAL A 91 -12.50 -0.43 13.48
CA VAL A 91 -12.79 -0.40 12.05
C VAL A 91 -12.93 1.04 11.58
N LEU A 92 -12.14 1.43 10.60
CA LEU A 92 -12.13 2.79 10.07
C LEU A 92 -13.39 3.06 9.22
N PRO A 93 -13.87 4.31 9.18
CA PRO A 93 -14.99 4.70 8.30
C PRO A 93 -14.77 4.33 6.83
N THR A 94 -13.52 4.33 6.36
CA THR A 94 -13.12 3.93 5.00
C THR A 94 -13.28 2.44 4.74
N GLU A 95 -13.29 1.61 5.77
CA GLU A 95 -13.42 0.15 5.66
C GLU A 95 -14.89 -0.30 5.77
N VAL A 96 -15.74 0.51 6.42
CA VAL A 96 -17.13 0.13 6.79
C VAL A 96 -17.94 -0.32 5.57
N GLY A 97 -17.76 0.33 4.42
CA GLY A 97 -18.48 0.02 3.18
C GLY A 97 -18.02 -1.26 2.48
N HIS A 98 -16.87 -1.80 2.86
CA HIS A 98 -16.22 -2.95 2.23
C HIS A 98 -16.27 -4.22 3.08
N LEU A 99 -16.71 -4.10 4.32
CA LEU A 99 -16.77 -5.20 5.28
C LEU A 99 -18.22 -5.52 5.64
N SER A 100 -18.60 -6.78 5.54
CA SER A 100 -19.87 -7.29 6.03
C SER A 100 -19.95 -7.23 7.56
N ARG A 101 -21.14 -7.46 8.12
CA ARG A 101 -21.32 -7.52 9.58
C ARG A 101 -20.55 -8.69 10.22
N THR A 102 -20.49 -9.82 9.53
CA THR A 102 -19.75 -11.01 9.97
C THR A 102 -18.25 -10.72 9.97
N GLU A 103 -17.71 -10.20 8.88
CA GLU A 103 -16.29 -9.87 8.78
C GLU A 103 -15.86 -8.86 9.86
N LYS A 104 -16.72 -7.89 10.19
CA LYS A 104 -16.42 -6.95 11.28
C LYS A 104 -16.40 -7.64 12.66
N ALA A 105 -17.29 -8.62 12.87
CA ALA A 105 -17.31 -9.40 14.10
C ALA A 105 -16.08 -10.31 14.22
N ASP A 106 -15.58 -10.80 13.08
CA ASP A 106 -14.39 -11.66 12.98
C ASP A 106 -13.08 -10.85 12.90
N ASN A 107 -13.13 -9.54 13.17
CA ASN A 107 -11.98 -8.63 13.10
C ASN A 107 -11.27 -8.61 11.74
N VAL A 108 -12.00 -8.85 10.65
CA VAL A 108 -11.45 -8.67 9.30
C VAL A 108 -11.24 -7.19 9.02
N ARG A 109 -10.08 -6.86 8.47
CA ARG A 109 -9.67 -5.49 8.18
C ARG A 109 -9.09 -5.40 6.76
N LEU A 110 -9.05 -4.19 6.22
CA LEU A 110 -8.31 -3.92 4.99
C LEU A 110 -6.86 -3.57 5.35
N SER A 111 -5.91 -4.45 5.05
CA SER A 111 -4.51 -4.26 5.44
C SER A 111 -3.90 -2.94 4.90
N CYS A 112 -4.41 -2.41 3.79
CA CYS A 112 -3.98 -1.11 3.26
C CYS A 112 -4.46 0.08 4.09
N GLN A 113 -5.51 -0.07 4.90
CA GLN A 113 -6.05 1.00 5.76
C GLN A 113 -5.54 0.90 7.19
N VAL A 114 -5.16 -0.29 7.64
CA VAL A 114 -4.61 -0.50 8.98
C VAL A 114 -3.18 0.03 9.05
N LYS A 115 -2.93 0.93 10.01
CA LYS A 115 -1.58 1.42 10.32
C LYS A 115 -0.94 0.57 11.41
N VAL A 116 0.29 0.16 11.17
CA VAL A 116 1.11 -0.50 12.18
C VAL A 116 1.54 0.53 13.22
N LYS A 117 1.00 0.45 14.42
CA LYS A 117 1.27 1.40 15.51
C LYS A 117 1.77 0.72 16.78
N GLN A 118 1.47 -0.54 16.95
CA GLN A 118 1.75 -1.36 18.13
C GLN A 118 1.89 -2.81 17.70
N ASP A 119 2.25 -3.68 18.63
CA ASP A 119 2.31 -5.12 18.37
C ASP A 119 0.96 -5.64 17.87
N MET A 120 1.01 -6.51 16.87
CA MET A 120 -0.16 -7.00 16.17
C MET A 120 -0.13 -8.52 16.04
N LYS A 121 -1.34 -9.12 16.07
CA LYS A 121 -1.55 -10.50 15.65
C LYS A 121 -2.50 -10.52 14.47
N ILE A 122 -2.06 -11.15 13.40
CA ILE A 122 -2.82 -11.20 12.15
C ILE A 122 -2.91 -12.63 11.61
N GLU A 123 -4.00 -12.87 10.88
CA GLU A 123 -4.17 -14.10 10.12
C GLU A 123 -4.38 -13.74 8.65
N ILE A 124 -3.59 -14.33 7.79
CA ILE A 124 -3.64 -14.17 6.35
C ILE A 124 -3.84 -15.54 5.70
N PRO A 125 -4.57 -15.63 4.55
CA PRO A 125 -4.78 -16.88 3.84
C PRO A 125 -3.46 -17.56 3.46
N GLU A 126 -3.42 -18.89 3.59
CA GLU A 126 -2.20 -19.66 3.31
C GLU A 126 -1.76 -19.56 1.85
N GLU A 127 -2.70 -19.33 0.93
CA GLU A 127 -2.43 -19.15 -0.49
C GLU A 127 -1.47 -17.99 -0.77
N ILE A 128 -1.42 -17.02 0.12
CA ILE A 128 -0.55 -15.84 -0.02
C ILE A 128 0.94 -16.21 0.10
N PHE A 129 1.27 -17.24 0.86
CA PHE A 129 2.66 -17.69 0.99
C PHE A 129 3.20 -18.36 -0.29
N GLY A 130 2.31 -18.77 -1.21
CA GLY A 130 2.65 -19.32 -2.53
C GLY A 130 2.83 -18.25 -3.62
N ILE A 131 2.54 -16.99 -3.36
CA ILE A 131 2.64 -15.92 -4.35
C ILE A 131 4.11 -15.60 -4.62
N LYS A 132 4.51 -15.76 -5.88
CA LYS A 132 5.84 -15.38 -6.36
C LYS A 132 5.78 -14.05 -7.09
N LYS A 133 6.82 -13.25 -6.93
CA LYS A 133 7.07 -12.05 -7.73
C LYS A 133 8.21 -12.35 -8.69
N TRP A 134 8.00 -12.05 -9.98
CA TRP A 134 9.01 -12.20 -11.00
C TRP A 134 9.37 -10.84 -11.62
N GLU A 135 10.63 -10.66 -11.90
CA GLU A 135 11.09 -9.61 -12.81
C GLU A 135 10.99 -10.15 -14.23
N CYS A 136 10.07 -9.59 -15.01
CA CYS A 136 9.77 -10.06 -16.35
C CYS A 136 10.33 -9.10 -17.40
N GLU A 137 10.80 -9.66 -18.50
CA GLU A 137 11.22 -8.88 -19.68
C GLU A 137 9.99 -8.52 -20.51
N VAL A 138 9.84 -7.24 -20.85
CA VAL A 138 8.78 -6.79 -21.76
C VAL A 138 9.14 -7.16 -23.19
N VAL A 139 8.37 -8.05 -23.79
CA VAL A 139 8.56 -8.51 -25.17
C VAL A 139 7.87 -7.55 -26.14
N SER A 140 6.65 -7.14 -25.84
CA SER A 140 5.90 -6.18 -26.64
C SER A 140 4.92 -5.37 -25.79
N ASN A 141 4.69 -4.14 -26.22
CA ASN A 141 3.73 -3.23 -25.61
C ASN A 141 3.24 -2.25 -26.68
N TYR A 142 2.17 -2.59 -27.37
CA TYR A 142 1.60 -1.76 -28.44
C TYR A 142 0.09 -1.58 -28.29
N ASN A 143 -0.43 -0.52 -28.91
CA ASN A 143 -1.85 -0.23 -28.85
C ASN A 143 -2.61 -1.11 -29.85
N VAL A 144 -3.58 -1.90 -29.36
CA VAL A 144 -4.56 -2.60 -30.20
C VAL A 144 -5.77 -1.72 -30.48
N SER A 145 -6.00 -0.74 -29.61
CA SER A 145 -7.00 0.33 -29.74
C SER A 145 -6.47 1.55 -29.00
N THR A 146 -7.11 2.70 -29.15
CA THR A 146 -6.70 3.98 -28.53
C THR A 146 -6.39 3.87 -27.03
N PHE A 147 -7.15 3.04 -26.29
CA PHE A 147 -6.99 2.88 -24.83
C PHE A 147 -6.72 1.45 -24.37
N ILE A 148 -6.48 0.54 -25.33
CA ILE A 148 -6.21 -0.87 -25.03
C ILE A 148 -4.84 -1.23 -25.60
N LYS A 149 -4.00 -1.81 -24.76
CA LYS A 149 -2.67 -2.29 -25.15
C LYS A 149 -2.59 -3.81 -25.09
N GLU A 150 -1.91 -4.40 -26.04
CA GLU A 150 -1.37 -5.74 -25.89
C GLU A 150 -0.01 -5.62 -25.20
N PHE A 151 0.09 -6.26 -24.06
CA PHE A 151 1.28 -6.24 -23.21
C PHE A 151 1.77 -7.67 -23.01
N VAL A 152 2.90 -8.00 -23.62
CA VAL A 152 3.48 -9.35 -23.54
C VAL A 152 4.76 -9.29 -22.73
N VAL A 153 4.82 -10.11 -21.71
CA VAL A 153 6.00 -10.27 -20.85
C VAL A 153 6.50 -11.70 -20.90
N LYS A 154 7.80 -11.86 -20.75
CA LYS A 154 8.47 -13.15 -20.69
C LYS A 154 8.92 -13.41 -19.25
N LEU A 155 8.54 -14.58 -18.73
CA LEU A 155 9.01 -15.05 -17.44
C LEU A 155 10.52 -15.34 -17.46
N PRO A 156 11.19 -15.27 -16.31
CA PRO A 156 12.58 -15.71 -16.17
C PRO A 156 12.77 -17.17 -16.63
N PRO A 157 13.96 -17.52 -17.12
CA PRO A 157 14.24 -18.89 -17.57
C PRO A 157 14.00 -19.92 -16.45
N GLY A 158 13.25 -20.97 -16.77
CA GLY A 158 12.93 -22.06 -15.86
C GLY A 158 11.69 -21.83 -14.98
N GLU A 159 11.08 -20.66 -15.05
CA GLU A 159 9.82 -20.37 -14.35
C GLU A 159 8.62 -20.69 -15.25
N THR A 160 7.57 -21.23 -14.63
CA THR A 160 6.28 -21.48 -15.27
C THR A 160 5.17 -20.89 -14.44
N LEU A 161 4.19 -20.28 -15.10
CA LEU A 161 2.98 -19.77 -14.47
C LEU A 161 1.85 -20.80 -14.66
N ASN A 162 1.48 -21.46 -13.57
CA ASN A 162 0.26 -22.22 -13.52
C ASN A 162 -0.89 -21.27 -13.21
N PHE A 163 -1.81 -21.09 -14.13
CA PHE A 163 -2.95 -20.22 -13.93
C PHE A 163 -4.25 -21.00 -14.05
N GLU A 164 -5.25 -20.54 -13.32
CA GLU A 164 -6.63 -21.00 -13.43
C GLU A 164 -7.51 -19.90 -14.02
N SER A 165 -8.58 -20.30 -14.71
CA SER A 165 -9.53 -19.34 -15.28
C SER A 165 -10.13 -18.47 -14.17
N GLY A 166 -10.08 -17.15 -14.34
CA GLY A 166 -10.49 -16.18 -13.33
C GLY A 166 -9.36 -15.67 -12.43
N GLY A 167 -8.15 -16.22 -12.56
CA GLY A 167 -6.96 -15.69 -11.92
C GLY A 167 -6.60 -14.29 -12.44
N TYR A 168 -5.92 -13.52 -11.62
CA TYR A 168 -5.38 -12.20 -11.99
C TYR A 168 -3.91 -12.11 -11.59
N ILE A 169 -3.20 -11.22 -12.25
CA ILE A 169 -1.83 -10.85 -11.91
C ILE A 169 -1.79 -9.40 -11.44
N GLN A 170 -0.89 -9.11 -10.51
CA GLN A 170 -0.56 -7.74 -10.13
C GLN A 170 0.74 -7.36 -10.81
N ILE A 171 0.74 -6.21 -11.47
CA ILE A 171 1.93 -5.65 -12.11
C ILE A 171 2.40 -4.48 -11.28
N ASP A 172 3.62 -4.58 -10.75
CA ASP A 172 4.31 -3.46 -10.13
C ASP A 172 5.03 -2.65 -11.20
N VAL A 173 4.71 -1.38 -11.29
CA VAL A 173 5.41 -0.44 -12.15
C VAL A 173 6.35 0.37 -11.26
N PRO A 174 7.67 0.41 -11.53
CA PRO A 174 8.58 1.24 -10.77
C PRO A 174 8.22 2.72 -10.92
N GLU A 175 8.59 3.51 -9.92
CA GLU A 175 8.38 4.96 -9.96
C GLU A 175 9.03 5.53 -11.24
N THR A 176 8.21 6.12 -12.09
CA THR A 176 8.61 6.59 -13.44
C THR A 176 7.92 7.91 -13.73
N GLU A 177 8.68 8.85 -14.25
CA GLU A 177 8.14 10.12 -14.75
C GLU A 177 7.62 9.93 -16.17
N ILE A 178 6.33 10.20 -16.40
CA ILE A 178 5.68 10.03 -17.70
C ILE A 178 5.31 11.40 -18.28
N ASP A 179 5.84 11.71 -19.48
CA ASP A 179 5.41 12.86 -20.26
C ASP A 179 4.27 12.46 -21.21
N PHE A 180 3.05 12.85 -20.86
CA PHE A 180 1.85 12.56 -21.67
C PHE A 180 1.85 13.21 -23.05
N LYS A 181 2.69 14.22 -23.30
CA LYS A 181 2.81 14.86 -24.63
C LYS A 181 3.43 13.94 -25.67
N ASN A 182 4.25 13.00 -25.22
CA ASN A 182 4.96 12.05 -26.08
C ASN A 182 4.29 10.67 -26.11
N MET A 183 3.10 10.53 -25.51
CA MET A 183 2.41 9.26 -25.47
C MET A 183 1.84 8.92 -26.86
N ASP A 184 2.33 7.85 -27.47
CA ASP A 184 1.74 7.29 -28.68
C ASP A 184 0.51 6.45 -28.34
N ILE A 185 -0.65 6.89 -28.81
CA ILE A 185 -1.95 6.22 -28.66
C ILE A 185 -2.46 5.65 -29.99
N THR A 186 -1.63 5.64 -31.02
CA THR A 186 -1.99 5.14 -32.35
C THR A 186 -2.13 3.61 -32.31
N PRO A 187 -3.23 3.03 -32.80
CA PRO A 187 -3.35 1.58 -32.93
C PRO A 187 -2.29 1.02 -33.88
N HIS A 188 -1.78 -0.20 -33.57
CA HIS A 188 -0.82 -0.87 -34.42
C HIS A 188 -1.41 -1.10 -35.82
N PRO A 189 -0.68 -0.76 -36.91
CA PRO A 189 -1.21 -0.73 -38.28
C PRO A 189 -1.77 -2.08 -38.73
N ASP A 190 -1.22 -3.20 -38.27
CA ASP A 190 -1.66 -4.55 -38.64
C ASP A 190 -2.96 -5.00 -37.96
N LEU A 191 -3.43 -4.27 -36.94
CA LEU A 191 -4.62 -4.62 -36.14
C LEU A 191 -5.85 -3.77 -36.46
N GLY A 192 -5.66 -2.66 -37.19
CA GLY A 192 -6.73 -1.71 -37.52
C GLY A 192 -7.72 -2.17 -38.61
N HIS A 193 -7.60 -3.39 -39.14
CA HIS A 193 -8.35 -3.87 -40.30
C HIS A 193 -8.89 -5.29 -40.17
N LYS A 194 -9.15 -5.76 -38.95
CA LYS A 194 -9.85 -7.06 -38.76
C LYS A 194 -11.23 -6.86 -38.20
#